data_298729008b009ebd4092bd48d420ef94
#
_entry.id   298729008b009ebd4092bd48d420ef94
#
_cell.length_a   1.000
_cell.length_b   1.000
_cell.length_c   1.000
_cell.angle_alpha   90.00
_cell.angle_beta   90.00
_cell.angle_gamma   90.00
#
_symmetry.space_group_name_H-M   'P 1'
#
loop_
_entity.id
_entity.type
_entity.pdbx_description
1 polymer ?
#
loop_
_entity_poly.entity_id
_entity_poly.type
_entity_poly.pdbx_seq_one_letter_code
_entity_poly.pdbx_strand_id
1 'polypeptide(L)'
;AREKEVNEIRKSTDCTTGKMIFTKLRDKNVALLVNSGGIAAVRVLRSNASKIGGIYLGKIQNVAKNIDACFVEIAPGELCFLPLREAGMAHLTNRQPDGSLKAGDELVVMVTRDAQKTKRASVTTDPSRMKQQLVKNGATPESASEALQSLLNQAIHKVCLTCLLAPSEAIYEALEQLADPSEYSEVLTDDPEIFHKLSESSHPLLQQKNLRLYDDPAISLRLLYSLERGMDEAL
;
A
#
# COMPACT_ATOMS: atom_id res chain seq x y z
N ALA A 1 -8.38 -47.84 -24.10
CA ALA A 1 -9.24 -47.11 -23.16
C ALA A 1 -8.45 -46.56 -21.97
N ARG A 2 -7.57 -47.35 -21.34
CA ARG A 2 -6.77 -46.90 -20.16
C ARG A 2 -5.73 -45.81 -20.47
N GLU A 3 -5.15 -45.78 -21.68
CA GLU A 3 -4.21 -44.72 -22.06
C GLU A 3 -4.87 -43.36 -22.33
N LYS A 4 -6.14 -43.33 -22.73
CA LYS A 4 -6.88 -42.09 -22.88
C LYS A 4 -7.26 -41.49 -21.51
N GLU A 5 -7.64 -42.30 -20.53
CA GLU A 5 -7.93 -41.83 -19.14
C GLU A 5 -6.69 -41.30 -18.45
N VAL A 6 -5.52 -41.91 -18.63
CA VAL A 6 -4.25 -41.42 -18.05
C VAL A 6 -3.82 -40.10 -18.71
N ASN A 7 -4.10 -39.88 -19.99
CA ASN A 7 -3.82 -38.64 -20.67
C ASN A 7 -4.83 -37.52 -20.32
N GLU A 8 -6.09 -37.85 -20.01
CA GLU A 8 -7.04 -36.85 -19.49
C GLU A 8 -6.73 -36.45 -18.06
N ILE A 9 -6.28 -37.36 -17.20
CA ILE A 9 -5.85 -37.06 -15.83
C ILE A 9 -4.55 -36.21 -15.84
N ARG A 10 -3.66 -36.39 -16.82
CA ARG A 10 -2.47 -35.53 -16.98
C ARG A 10 -2.77 -34.15 -17.55
N LYS A 11 -3.87 -33.95 -18.26
CA LYS A 11 -4.29 -32.63 -18.76
C LYS A 11 -5.07 -31.80 -17.73
N SER A 12 -5.53 -32.39 -16.63
CA SER A 12 -6.27 -31.67 -15.58
C SER A 12 -5.43 -31.19 -14.39
N THR A 13 -4.09 -31.38 -14.42
CA THR A 13 -3.19 -31.02 -13.31
C THR A 13 -2.10 -30.02 -13.68
N ASP A 14 -2.16 -29.36 -14.80
CA ASP A 14 -1.23 -28.30 -15.20
C ASP A 14 -1.89 -26.91 -15.16
N CYS A 15 -2.55 -26.59 -14.04
CA CYS A 15 -2.78 -25.22 -13.65
C CYS A 15 -1.57 -24.81 -12.80
N THR A 16 -0.48 -24.41 -13.44
CA THR A 16 0.70 -23.84 -12.78
C THR A 16 0.41 -22.43 -12.28
N THR A 17 -0.59 -22.33 -11.40
CA THR A 17 -0.81 -21.11 -10.64
C THR A 17 0.39 -20.88 -9.76
N GLY A 18 0.95 -19.69 -9.81
CA GLY A 18 2.11 -19.28 -9.04
C GLY A 18 1.84 -19.23 -7.54
N LYS A 19 2.85 -18.85 -6.79
CA LYS A 19 2.81 -18.64 -5.35
C LYS A 19 3.28 -17.23 -5.05
N MET A 20 2.55 -16.52 -4.20
CA MET A 20 2.98 -15.26 -3.62
C MET A 20 3.73 -15.59 -2.32
N ILE A 21 4.97 -15.15 -2.18
CA ILE A 21 5.81 -15.45 -1.02
C ILE A 21 6.22 -14.15 -0.34
N PHE A 22 5.88 -14.00 0.92
CA PHE A 22 6.37 -12.93 1.79
C PHE A 22 7.50 -13.48 2.65
N THR A 23 8.69 -12.90 2.52
CA THR A 23 9.88 -13.33 3.27
C THR A 23 10.82 -12.15 3.52
N LYS A 24 11.86 -12.41 4.31
CA LYS A 24 12.91 -11.45 4.59
C LYS A 24 14.18 -11.83 3.84
N LEU A 25 14.63 -10.96 2.95
CA LEU A 25 15.92 -11.09 2.29
C LEU A 25 16.90 -10.07 2.86
N ARG A 26 17.95 -10.55 3.52
CA ARG A 26 18.85 -9.74 4.33
C ARG A 26 18.08 -8.96 5.40
N ASP A 27 18.01 -7.64 5.27
CA ASP A 27 17.31 -6.71 6.17
C ASP A 27 15.98 -6.17 5.58
N LYS A 28 15.57 -6.66 4.41
CA LYS A 28 14.40 -6.16 3.67
C LYS A 28 13.29 -7.18 3.65
N ASN A 29 12.08 -6.75 3.98
CA ASN A 29 10.89 -7.53 3.71
C ASN A 29 10.55 -7.43 2.23
N VAL A 30 10.30 -8.56 1.58
CA VAL A 30 10.01 -8.66 0.15
C VAL A 30 8.78 -9.52 -0.10
N ALA A 31 8.06 -9.20 -1.16
CA ALA A 31 7.06 -10.07 -1.76
C ALA A 31 7.61 -10.59 -3.10
N LEU A 32 7.44 -11.87 -3.33
CA LEU A 32 7.91 -12.59 -4.50
C LEU A 32 6.72 -13.28 -5.19
N LEU A 33 6.60 -13.15 -6.49
CA LEU A 33 5.78 -14.04 -7.31
C LEU A 33 6.68 -15.16 -7.86
N VAL A 34 6.35 -16.40 -7.55
CA VAL A 34 7.09 -17.58 -8.01
C VAL A 34 6.15 -18.47 -8.82
N ASN A 35 6.57 -18.89 -9.98
CA ASN A 35 5.88 -19.83 -10.84
C ASN A 35 6.81 -21.00 -11.25
N SER A 36 6.38 -21.84 -12.18
CA SER A 36 7.18 -23.00 -12.65
C SER A 36 8.52 -22.61 -13.29
N GLY A 37 8.66 -21.38 -13.79
CA GLY A 37 9.90 -20.85 -14.38
C GLY A 37 10.85 -20.22 -13.34
N GLY A 38 10.45 -20.09 -12.09
CA GLY A 38 11.22 -19.44 -11.03
C GLY A 38 10.58 -18.16 -10.51
N ILE A 39 11.40 -17.18 -10.12
CA ILE A 39 10.91 -15.89 -9.61
C ILE A 39 10.48 -15.02 -10.80
N ALA A 40 9.17 -14.77 -10.90
CA ALA A 40 8.57 -13.97 -11.96
C ALA A 40 8.55 -12.47 -11.63
N ALA A 41 8.39 -12.11 -10.36
CA ALA A 41 8.39 -10.71 -9.92
C ALA A 41 8.88 -10.59 -8.48
N VAL A 42 9.46 -9.43 -8.15
CA VAL A 42 9.97 -9.09 -6.81
C VAL A 42 9.54 -7.69 -6.45
N ARG A 43 9.11 -7.50 -5.21
CA ARG A 43 8.83 -6.18 -4.64
C ARG A 43 9.41 -6.06 -3.25
N VAL A 44 10.20 -5.04 -3.02
CA VAL A 44 10.61 -4.67 -1.67
C VAL A 44 9.42 -3.98 -0.99
N LEU A 45 9.01 -4.51 0.16
CA LEU A 45 7.91 -3.94 0.93
C LEU A 45 8.37 -2.66 1.62
N ARG A 46 7.49 -1.66 1.65
CA ARG A 46 7.72 -0.45 2.43
C ARG A 46 7.80 -0.79 3.91
N SER A 47 8.55 0.02 4.66
CA SER A 47 8.55 -0.06 6.12
C SER A 47 7.12 0.10 6.66
N ASN A 48 6.77 -0.63 7.72
CA ASN A 48 5.52 -0.45 8.46
C ASN A 48 5.37 0.98 9.04
N ALA A 49 6.46 1.75 9.12
CA ALA A 49 6.45 3.16 9.49
C ALA A 49 6.06 4.12 8.34
N SER A 50 5.87 3.60 7.11
CA SER A 50 5.42 4.43 5.96
C SER A 50 4.01 4.94 6.21
N LYS A 51 3.80 6.25 5.96
CA LYS A 51 2.49 6.91 6.06
C LYS A 51 1.85 7.18 4.71
N ILE A 52 2.47 6.73 3.62
CA ILE A 52 1.96 6.94 2.25
C ILE A 52 0.56 6.32 2.12
N GLY A 53 -0.37 7.12 1.57
CA GLY A 53 -1.78 6.74 1.41
C GLY A 53 -2.65 6.96 2.65
N GLY A 54 -2.06 7.25 3.81
CA GLY A 54 -2.80 7.65 4.99
C GLY A 54 -3.44 9.03 4.82
N ILE A 55 -4.68 9.18 5.28
CA ILE A 55 -5.45 10.43 5.25
C ILE A 55 -5.57 10.97 6.67
N TYR A 56 -5.26 12.24 6.85
CA TYR A 56 -5.17 12.90 8.15
C TYR A 56 -5.93 14.22 8.15
N LEU A 57 -6.47 14.60 9.30
CA LEU A 57 -6.87 15.97 9.58
C LEU A 57 -5.64 16.70 10.12
N GLY A 58 -5.01 17.50 9.26
CA GLY A 58 -3.81 18.26 9.59
C GLY A 58 -4.08 19.73 9.85
N LYS A 59 -3.08 20.43 10.41
CA LYS A 59 -3.12 21.87 10.70
C LYS A 59 -1.98 22.58 10.00
N ILE A 60 -2.26 23.68 9.30
CA ILE A 60 -1.23 24.52 8.69
C ILE A 60 -0.51 25.30 9.80
N GLN A 61 0.78 25.05 9.93
CA GLN A 61 1.65 25.75 10.87
C GLN A 61 2.25 26.99 10.23
N ASN A 62 2.61 26.93 8.95
CA ASN A 62 3.23 28.04 8.24
C ASN A 62 2.92 28.02 6.76
N VAL A 63 2.82 29.20 6.15
CA VAL A 63 2.69 29.42 4.70
C VAL A 63 3.95 30.11 4.20
N ALA A 64 4.72 29.44 3.36
CA ALA A 64 5.97 29.89 2.79
C ALA A 64 5.78 30.26 1.31
N LYS A 65 5.33 31.49 1.04
CA LYS A 65 5.02 31.98 -0.32
C LYS A 65 6.24 32.02 -1.23
N ASN A 66 7.44 32.22 -0.66
CA ASN A 66 8.70 32.25 -1.40
C ASN A 66 9.09 30.91 -2.06
N ILE A 67 8.55 29.80 -1.58
CA ILE A 67 8.76 28.46 -2.14
C ILE A 67 7.45 27.82 -2.63
N ASP A 68 6.38 28.60 -2.75
CA ASP A 68 5.06 28.19 -3.18
C ASP A 68 4.51 26.96 -2.43
N ALA A 69 4.65 26.98 -1.09
CA ALA A 69 4.28 25.86 -0.24
C ALA A 69 3.74 26.29 1.12
N CYS A 70 3.04 25.37 1.78
CA CYS A 70 2.77 25.45 3.21
C CYS A 70 3.21 24.17 3.92
N PHE A 71 3.36 24.27 5.25
CA PHE A 71 3.74 23.16 6.11
C PHE A 71 2.54 22.77 6.97
N VAL A 72 2.11 21.52 6.79
CA VAL A 72 0.96 20.92 7.46
C VAL A 72 1.46 19.94 8.51
N GLU A 73 1.08 20.14 9.75
CA GLU A 73 1.30 19.19 10.83
C GLU A 73 0.19 18.12 10.81
N ILE A 74 0.56 16.85 10.72
CA ILE A 74 -0.39 15.71 10.65
C ILE A 74 -0.40 14.88 11.94
N ALA A 75 0.65 15.00 12.74
CA ALA A 75 0.80 14.44 14.08
C ALA A 75 1.75 15.34 14.87
N PRO A 76 1.77 15.29 16.21
CA PRO A 76 2.61 16.18 17.03
C PRO A 76 4.08 16.19 16.57
N GLY A 77 4.56 17.37 16.12
CA GLY A 77 5.92 17.56 15.62
C GLY A 77 6.17 17.08 14.18
N GLU A 78 5.20 16.48 13.51
CA GLU A 78 5.35 15.93 12.17
C GLU A 78 4.83 16.87 11.09
N LEU A 79 5.73 17.67 10.55
CA LEU A 79 5.46 18.65 9.51
C LEU A 79 5.65 18.07 8.10
N CYS A 80 4.63 18.19 7.27
CA CYS A 80 4.60 17.77 5.87
C CYS A 80 4.56 18.96 4.92
N PHE A 81 5.10 18.78 3.73
CA PHE A 81 5.10 19.76 2.65
C PHE A 81 3.81 19.63 1.82
N LEU A 82 3.09 20.75 1.62
CA LEU A 82 1.92 20.86 0.75
C LEU A 82 2.13 22.00 -0.25
N PRO A 83 2.08 21.75 -1.59
CA PRO A 83 2.16 22.82 -2.59
C PRO A 83 0.98 23.78 -2.51
N LEU A 84 1.22 25.10 -2.56
CA LEU A 84 0.14 26.12 -2.51
C LEU A 84 -0.81 26.06 -3.71
N ARG A 85 -0.38 25.53 -4.85
CA ARG A 85 -1.25 25.33 -6.02
C ARG A 85 -2.44 24.38 -5.73
N GLU A 86 -2.38 23.59 -4.67
CA GLU A 86 -3.46 22.70 -4.25
C GLU A 86 -4.48 23.39 -3.30
N ALA A 87 -4.29 24.68 -2.96
CA ALA A 87 -5.15 25.41 -2.03
C ALA A 87 -6.64 25.40 -2.43
N GLY A 88 -6.93 25.51 -3.74
CA GLY A 88 -8.31 25.52 -4.25
C GLY A 88 -9.04 24.17 -4.12
N MET A 89 -8.32 23.09 -3.85
CA MET A 89 -8.88 21.74 -3.65
C MET A 89 -9.00 21.37 -2.18
N ALA A 90 -8.51 22.21 -1.26
CA ALA A 90 -8.44 21.91 0.16
C ALA A 90 -9.84 21.84 0.79
N HIS A 91 -10.13 20.74 1.47
CA HIS A 91 -11.29 20.61 2.35
C HIS A 91 -10.93 21.12 3.75
N LEU A 92 -11.36 22.36 4.04
CA LEU A 92 -11.17 22.98 5.35
C LEU A 92 -12.27 22.58 6.31
N THR A 93 -11.93 22.32 7.58
CA THR A 93 -12.90 21.93 8.62
C THR A 93 -13.23 23.04 9.61
N ASN A 94 -12.35 24.03 9.74
CA ASN A 94 -12.50 25.10 10.74
C ASN A 94 -12.92 26.47 10.17
N ARG A 95 -13.03 26.61 8.84
CA ARG A 95 -13.57 27.80 8.17
C ARG A 95 -14.07 27.50 6.76
N GLN A 96 -14.79 28.42 6.15
CA GLN A 96 -15.20 28.34 4.76
C GLN A 96 -13.98 28.54 3.82
N PRO A 97 -13.86 27.74 2.72
CA PRO A 97 -12.81 27.91 1.74
C PRO A 97 -12.94 29.25 0.99
N ASP A 98 -11.83 29.96 0.85
CA ASP A 98 -11.72 31.19 0.06
C ASP A 98 -10.66 31.08 -1.06
N GLY A 99 -10.24 29.87 -1.38
CA GLY A 99 -9.19 29.59 -2.37
C GLY A 99 -7.77 29.85 -1.86
N SER A 100 -7.61 30.30 -0.62
CA SER A 100 -6.31 30.53 0.03
C SER A 100 -6.12 29.66 1.24
N LEU A 101 -4.85 29.39 1.59
CA LEU A 101 -4.46 28.70 2.82
C LEU A 101 -3.76 29.66 3.78
N LYS A 102 -4.06 29.52 5.08
CA LYS A 102 -3.53 30.38 6.15
C LYS A 102 -3.01 29.53 7.29
N ALA A 103 -2.05 30.06 8.05
CA ALA A 103 -1.64 29.43 9.31
C ALA A 103 -2.84 29.28 10.24
N GLY A 104 -2.99 28.12 10.85
CA GLY A 104 -4.14 27.76 11.69
C GLY A 104 -5.30 27.08 10.95
N ASP A 105 -5.29 27.02 9.60
CA ASP A 105 -6.29 26.25 8.88
C ASP A 105 -6.16 24.76 9.19
N GLU A 106 -7.30 24.12 9.38
CA GLU A 106 -7.42 22.68 9.57
C GLU A 106 -8.01 22.06 8.30
N LEU A 107 -7.32 21.05 7.74
CA LEU A 107 -7.67 20.51 6.43
C LEU A 107 -7.37 19.02 6.32
N VAL A 108 -8.13 18.36 5.45
CA VAL A 108 -7.89 16.95 5.13
C VAL A 108 -6.77 16.83 4.11
N VAL A 109 -5.76 16.02 4.43
CA VAL A 109 -4.60 15.76 3.57
C VAL A 109 -4.27 14.28 3.52
N MET A 110 -3.70 13.83 2.40
CA MET A 110 -3.18 12.48 2.21
C MET A 110 -1.66 12.51 2.03
N VAL A 111 -0.95 11.62 2.71
CA VAL A 111 0.51 11.49 2.54
C VAL A 111 0.81 10.82 1.20
N THR A 112 1.65 11.46 0.38
CA THR A 112 2.04 10.97 -0.94
C THR A 112 3.49 10.51 -1.01
N ARG A 113 4.31 10.96 -0.08
CA ARG A 113 5.73 10.59 0.04
C ARG A 113 6.18 10.70 1.49
N ASP A 114 6.87 9.68 1.98
CA ASP A 114 7.51 9.72 3.29
C ASP A 114 8.70 10.71 3.32
N ALA A 115 9.08 11.12 4.51
CA ALA A 115 10.26 11.92 4.73
C ALA A 115 11.52 11.15 4.30
N GLN A 116 12.47 11.83 3.67
CA GLN A 116 13.74 11.25 3.23
C GLN A 116 14.89 12.16 3.59
N LYS A 117 15.82 11.70 4.44
CA LYS A 117 16.98 12.46 4.88
C LYS A 117 16.58 13.87 5.33
N THR A 118 16.89 14.90 4.50
CA THR A 118 16.60 16.30 4.77
C THR A 118 15.26 16.79 4.21
N LYS A 119 14.54 15.94 3.41
CA LYS A 119 13.26 16.31 2.80
C LYS A 119 12.11 15.84 3.68
N ARG A 120 11.20 16.76 3.99
CA ARG A 120 9.96 16.44 4.73
C ARG A 120 9.06 15.51 3.90
N ALA A 121 8.18 14.79 4.56
CA ALA A 121 7.08 14.09 3.92
C ALA A 121 6.25 15.06 3.08
N SER A 122 5.61 14.57 2.03
CA SER A 122 4.73 15.38 1.18
C SER A 122 3.30 14.90 1.31
N VAL A 123 2.38 15.87 1.30
CA VAL A 123 0.94 15.63 1.34
C VAL A 123 0.25 16.28 0.15
N THR A 124 -0.99 15.86 -0.10
CA THR A 124 -1.87 16.41 -1.15
C THR A 124 -3.26 16.66 -0.58
N THR A 125 -3.95 17.66 -1.14
CA THR A 125 -5.38 17.92 -0.91
C THR A 125 -6.25 17.46 -2.09
N ASP A 126 -5.66 16.88 -3.14
CA ASP A 126 -6.35 16.47 -4.37
C ASP A 126 -7.31 15.29 -4.10
N PRO A 127 -8.65 15.52 -4.23
CA PRO A 127 -9.65 14.47 -4.01
C PRO A 127 -9.52 13.29 -4.99
N SER A 128 -9.02 13.55 -6.21
CA SER A 128 -8.86 12.49 -7.22
C SER A 128 -7.80 11.49 -6.80
N ARG A 129 -6.70 11.96 -6.21
CA ARG A 129 -5.65 11.10 -5.67
C ARG A 129 -6.11 10.34 -4.43
N MET A 130 -6.90 10.97 -3.56
CA MET A 130 -7.50 10.31 -2.39
C MET A 130 -8.46 9.19 -2.82
N LYS A 131 -9.31 9.42 -3.84
CA LYS A 131 -10.20 8.38 -4.40
C LYS A 131 -9.41 7.21 -4.99
N GLN A 132 -8.35 7.50 -5.75
CA GLN A 132 -7.47 6.45 -6.28
C GLN A 132 -6.85 5.60 -5.16
N GLN A 133 -6.49 6.21 -4.03
CA GLN A 133 -5.98 5.48 -2.88
C GLN A 133 -7.05 4.60 -2.22
N LEU A 134 -8.29 5.08 -2.12
CA LEU A 134 -9.42 4.28 -1.62
C LEU A 134 -9.70 3.07 -2.52
N VAL A 135 -9.61 3.24 -3.84
CA VAL A 135 -9.73 2.11 -4.79
C VAL A 135 -8.59 1.11 -4.57
N LYS A 136 -7.36 1.57 -4.39
CA LYS A 136 -6.22 0.69 -4.06
C LYS A 136 -6.40 -0.05 -2.73
N ASN A 137 -7.19 0.49 -1.81
CA ASN A 137 -7.53 -0.13 -0.53
C ASN A 137 -8.78 -1.04 -0.63
N GLY A 138 -9.22 -1.38 -1.86
CA GLY A 138 -10.31 -2.33 -2.10
C GLY A 138 -11.70 -1.72 -2.31
N ALA A 139 -11.84 -0.39 -2.34
CA ALA A 139 -13.10 0.23 -2.73
C ALA A 139 -13.33 0.11 -4.25
N THR A 140 -14.58 -0.02 -4.68
CA THR A 140 -14.89 0.13 -6.12
C THR A 140 -14.79 1.60 -6.52
N PRO A 141 -14.56 1.93 -7.81
CA PRO A 141 -14.53 3.32 -8.27
C PRO A 141 -15.77 4.12 -7.90
N GLU A 142 -16.94 3.47 -7.90
CA GLU A 142 -18.22 4.08 -7.52
C GLU A 142 -18.28 4.35 -6.02
N SER A 143 -17.93 3.37 -5.18
CA SER A 143 -17.96 3.48 -3.73
C SER A 143 -16.84 4.39 -3.18
N ALA A 144 -15.74 4.57 -3.90
CA ALA A 144 -14.63 5.43 -3.46
C ALA A 144 -15.04 6.91 -3.31
N SER A 145 -15.98 7.38 -4.14
CA SER A 145 -16.51 8.74 -4.03
C SER A 145 -17.35 8.93 -2.76
N GLU A 146 -18.21 7.97 -2.44
CA GLU A 146 -19.03 7.97 -1.23
C GLU A 146 -18.16 7.83 0.03
N ALA A 147 -17.17 6.92 -0.01
CA ALA A 147 -16.22 6.73 1.06
C ALA A 147 -15.40 7.99 1.35
N LEU A 148 -14.90 8.67 0.31
CA LEU A 148 -14.20 9.95 0.50
C LEU A 148 -15.14 11.01 1.11
N GLN A 149 -16.35 11.16 0.60
CA GLN A 149 -17.31 12.12 1.16
C GLN A 149 -17.64 11.82 2.62
N SER A 150 -17.78 10.56 2.98
CA SER A 150 -17.95 10.13 4.38
C SER A 150 -16.77 10.53 5.26
N LEU A 151 -15.53 10.32 4.79
CA LEU A 151 -14.31 10.74 5.51
C LEU A 151 -14.26 12.27 5.69
N LEU A 152 -14.58 13.04 4.65
CA LEU A 152 -14.60 14.50 4.72
C LEU A 152 -15.66 15.01 5.71
N ASN A 153 -16.84 14.41 5.71
CA ASN A 153 -17.90 14.74 6.67
C ASN A 153 -17.51 14.38 8.10
N GLN A 154 -16.85 13.25 8.31
CA GLN A 154 -16.36 12.84 9.63
C GLN A 154 -15.27 13.79 10.15
N ALA A 155 -14.42 14.30 9.27
CA ALA A 155 -13.31 15.19 9.64
C ALA A 155 -13.79 16.45 10.39
N ILE A 156 -14.98 16.98 10.04
CA ILE A 156 -15.56 18.17 10.69
C ILE A 156 -15.81 17.95 12.17
N HIS A 157 -16.02 16.71 12.61
CA HIS A 157 -16.31 16.34 13.98
C HIS A 157 -15.11 15.74 14.73
N LYS A 158 -13.93 15.70 14.11
CA LYS A 158 -12.72 15.14 14.69
C LYS A 158 -11.80 16.22 15.25
N VAL A 159 -11.03 15.83 16.24
CA VAL A 159 -9.96 16.68 16.77
C VAL A 159 -8.84 16.75 15.74
N CYS A 160 -8.23 17.93 15.59
CA CYS A 160 -7.08 18.13 14.69
C CYS A 160 -5.92 17.18 15.03
N LEU A 161 -5.12 16.83 14.05
CA LEU A 161 -4.03 15.83 14.09
C LEU A 161 -4.52 14.39 14.24
N THR A 162 -5.76 14.10 13.82
CA THR A 162 -6.32 12.74 13.82
C THR A 162 -6.05 12.04 12.48
N CYS A 163 -5.65 10.77 12.55
CA CYS A 163 -5.65 9.88 11.39
C CYS A 163 -7.09 9.49 11.05
N LEU A 164 -7.56 9.88 9.87
CA LEU A 164 -8.92 9.57 9.38
C LEU A 164 -8.97 8.22 8.67
N LEU A 165 -7.91 7.90 7.93
CA LEU A 165 -7.70 6.62 7.27
C LEU A 165 -6.24 6.22 7.43
N ALA A 166 -6.00 5.05 8.01
CA ALA A 166 -4.64 4.52 8.13
C ALA A 166 -4.02 4.26 6.74
N PRO A 167 -2.70 4.42 6.58
CA PRO A 167 -2.02 4.04 5.34
C PRO A 167 -2.25 2.55 5.05
N SER A 168 -2.39 2.23 3.76
CA SER A 168 -2.48 0.83 3.36
C SER A 168 -1.19 0.10 3.70
N GLU A 169 -1.32 -1.13 4.16
CA GLU A 169 -0.16 -1.92 4.50
C GLU A 169 0.52 -2.46 3.25
N ALA A 170 1.85 -2.41 3.25
CA ALA A 170 2.67 -2.83 2.12
C ALA A 170 2.40 -4.28 1.67
N ILE A 171 1.93 -5.14 2.59
CA ILE A 171 1.56 -6.53 2.33
C ILE A 171 0.35 -6.60 1.40
N TYR A 172 -0.72 -5.85 1.71
CA TYR A 172 -1.93 -5.84 0.88
C TYR A 172 -1.70 -5.18 -0.47
N GLU A 173 -0.89 -4.11 -0.50
CA GLU A 173 -0.48 -3.51 -1.78
C GLU A 173 0.33 -4.50 -2.65
N ALA A 174 1.13 -5.36 -2.04
CA ALA A 174 1.85 -6.37 -2.80
C ALA A 174 0.90 -7.45 -3.37
N LEU A 175 -0.09 -7.88 -2.60
CA LEU A 175 -1.12 -8.83 -3.08
C LEU A 175 -1.91 -8.29 -4.28
N GLU A 176 -2.15 -6.97 -4.32
CA GLU A 176 -2.95 -6.36 -5.37
C GLU A 176 -2.15 -5.92 -6.61
N GLN A 177 -0.88 -5.59 -6.42
CA GLN A 177 -0.10 -4.87 -7.44
C GLN A 177 1.10 -5.66 -7.99
N LEU A 178 1.56 -6.70 -7.29
CA LEU A 178 2.72 -7.48 -7.74
C LEU A 178 2.37 -8.43 -8.88
N ALA A 179 1.14 -8.96 -8.87
CA ALA A 179 0.65 -9.90 -9.86
C ALA A 179 -0.87 -9.78 -9.99
N ASP A 180 -1.41 -10.22 -11.14
CA ASP A 180 -2.85 -10.43 -11.25
C ASP A 180 -3.26 -11.51 -10.22
N PRO A 181 -4.36 -11.32 -9.48
CA PRO A 181 -4.83 -12.32 -8.51
C PRO A 181 -5.05 -13.73 -9.07
N SER A 182 -5.26 -13.87 -10.38
CA SER A 182 -5.37 -15.17 -11.05
C SER A 182 -4.03 -15.88 -11.26
N GLU A 183 -2.91 -15.17 -11.16
CA GLU A 183 -1.56 -15.71 -11.41
C GLU A 183 -1.03 -16.53 -10.23
N TYR A 184 -1.65 -16.45 -9.04
CA TYR A 184 -1.24 -17.24 -7.87
C TYR A 184 -2.43 -17.79 -7.10
N SER A 185 -2.27 -18.99 -6.54
CA SER A 185 -3.29 -19.68 -5.72
C SER A 185 -2.88 -19.84 -4.26
N GLU A 186 -1.58 -19.71 -3.97
CA GLU A 186 -1.04 -19.85 -2.63
C GLU A 186 -0.35 -18.56 -2.19
N VAL A 187 -0.49 -18.24 -0.92
CA VAL A 187 0.25 -17.18 -0.23
C VAL A 187 1.08 -17.84 0.88
N LEU A 188 2.38 -17.67 0.83
CA LEU A 188 3.34 -18.29 1.72
C LEU A 188 4.11 -17.23 2.49
N THR A 189 4.46 -17.51 3.73
CA THR A 189 5.38 -16.67 4.50
C THR A 189 6.17 -17.51 5.49
N ASP A 190 7.40 -17.10 5.79
CA ASP A 190 8.23 -17.64 6.88
C ASP A 190 8.16 -16.79 8.15
N ASP A 191 7.40 -15.67 8.11
CA ASP A 191 7.24 -14.76 9.23
C ASP A 191 5.89 -15.02 9.95
N PRO A 192 5.93 -15.46 11.22
CA PRO A 192 4.72 -15.74 12.01
C PRO A 192 3.82 -14.50 12.20
N GLU A 193 4.40 -13.28 12.29
CA GLU A 193 3.63 -12.04 12.45
C GLU A 193 2.86 -11.71 11.16
N ILE A 194 3.52 -11.87 10.00
CA ILE A 194 2.86 -11.72 8.70
C ILE A 194 1.76 -12.77 8.54
N PHE A 195 2.04 -14.03 8.89
CA PHE A 195 1.05 -15.11 8.81
C PHE A 195 -0.19 -14.81 9.66
N HIS A 196 -0.01 -14.44 10.92
CA HIS A 196 -1.10 -14.10 11.83
C HIS A 196 -1.95 -12.95 11.28
N LYS A 197 -1.31 -11.90 10.81
CA LYS A 197 -1.96 -10.74 10.20
C LYS A 197 -2.78 -11.10 8.96
N LEU A 198 -2.24 -11.91 8.06
CA LEU A 198 -2.94 -12.35 6.87
C LEU A 198 -4.09 -13.32 7.20
N SER A 199 -3.92 -14.18 8.21
CA SER A 199 -4.94 -15.16 8.62
C SER A 199 -6.17 -14.51 9.27
N GLU A 200 -6.01 -13.38 9.95
CA GLU A 200 -7.10 -12.61 10.57
C GLU A 200 -7.73 -11.61 9.59
N SER A 201 -7.15 -11.45 8.41
CA SER A 201 -7.60 -10.46 7.44
C SER A 201 -8.87 -10.92 6.72
N SER A 202 -9.84 -10.02 6.61
CA SER A 202 -11.01 -10.18 5.75
C SER A 202 -10.79 -9.71 4.32
N HIS A 203 -9.52 -9.49 3.89
CA HIS A 203 -9.20 -9.00 2.56
C HIS A 203 -9.71 -9.97 1.48
N PRO A 204 -10.49 -9.49 0.47
CA PRO A 204 -11.16 -10.37 -0.50
C PRO A 204 -10.22 -11.32 -1.24
N LEU A 205 -9.00 -10.87 -1.56
CA LEU A 205 -8.01 -11.70 -2.26
C LEU A 205 -7.52 -12.89 -1.43
N LEU A 206 -7.54 -12.79 -0.09
CA LEU A 206 -7.09 -13.88 0.79
C LEU A 206 -8.15 -14.96 0.98
N GLN A 207 -9.44 -14.63 0.85
CA GLN A 207 -10.54 -15.58 1.03
C GLN A 207 -10.51 -16.73 0.02
N GLN A 208 -9.88 -16.52 -1.14
CA GLN A 208 -9.77 -17.50 -2.23
C GLN A 208 -8.37 -18.12 -2.34
N LYS A 209 -7.44 -17.78 -1.42
CA LYS A 209 -6.05 -18.22 -1.47
C LYS A 209 -5.72 -19.18 -0.33
N ASN A 210 -4.83 -20.11 -0.62
CA ASN A 210 -4.31 -21.01 0.40
C ASN A 210 -3.14 -20.35 1.13
N LEU A 211 -3.38 -19.88 2.36
CA LEU A 211 -2.37 -19.25 3.20
C LEU A 211 -1.60 -20.31 3.98
N ARG A 212 -0.26 -20.29 3.91
CA ARG A 212 0.60 -21.24 4.60
C ARG A 212 1.80 -20.56 5.26
N LEU A 213 2.04 -20.92 6.51
CA LEU A 213 3.32 -20.67 7.18
C LEU A 213 4.30 -21.79 6.80
N TYR A 214 5.51 -21.46 6.40
CA TYR A 214 6.56 -22.44 6.15
C TYR A 214 7.79 -22.14 7.01
N ASP A 215 8.44 -23.21 7.45
CA ASP A 215 9.70 -23.17 8.20
C ASP A 215 10.69 -24.13 7.51
N ASP A 216 11.08 -23.78 6.28
CA ASP A 216 12.05 -24.55 5.51
C ASP A 216 13.19 -23.63 5.03
N PRO A 217 14.35 -23.65 5.71
CA PRO A 217 15.52 -22.88 5.31
C PRO A 217 15.96 -23.14 3.87
N ALA A 218 15.69 -24.34 3.32
CA ALA A 218 16.05 -24.68 1.94
C ALA A 218 15.24 -23.87 0.92
N ILE A 219 13.99 -23.49 1.22
CA ILE A 219 13.18 -22.63 0.36
C ILE A 219 13.80 -21.24 0.32
N SER A 220 14.09 -20.65 1.46
CA SER A 220 14.71 -19.32 1.56
C SER A 220 16.06 -19.26 0.84
N LEU A 221 16.91 -20.29 0.97
CA LEU A 221 18.19 -20.38 0.29
C LEU A 221 18.02 -20.50 -1.23
N ARG A 222 17.07 -21.30 -1.71
CA ARG A 222 16.79 -21.42 -3.15
C ARG A 222 16.28 -20.11 -3.75
N LEU A 223 15.41 -19.42 -3.04
CA LEU A 223 14.90 -18.11 -3.47
C LEU A 223 16.03 -17.08 -3.52
N LEU A 224 16.90 -17.03 -2.49
CA LEU A 224 18.04 -16.12 -2.47
C LEU A 224 18.99 -16.39 -3.63
N TYR A 225 19.35 -17.66 -3.87
CA TYR A 225 20.23 -18.07 -4.97
C TYR A 225 19.63 -17.71 -6.34
N SER A 226 18.33 -17.94 -6.54
CA SER A 226 17.65 -17.58 -7.80
C SER A 226 17.60 -16.06 -8.03
N LEU A 227 17.47 -15.27 -6.97
CA LEU A 227 17.53 -13.81 -7.04
C LEU A 227 18.93 -13.30 -7.38
N GLU A 228 19.96 -13.82 -6.71
CA GLU A 228 21.36 -13.43 -6.97
C GLU A 228 21.76 -13.77 -8.42
N ARG A 229 21.42 -14.96 -8.88
CA ARG A 229 21.67 -15.36 -10.28
C ARG A 229 20.94 -14.49 -11.29
N GLY A 230 19.67 -14.14 -11.06
CA GLY A 230 18.91 -13.26 -11.95
C GLY A 230 19.46 -11.83 -11.97
N MET A 231 20.06 -11.35 -10.89
CA MET A 231 20.74 -10.06 -10.85
C MET A 231 22.06 -10.08 -11.62
N ASP A 232 22.82 -11.18 -11.55
CA ASP A 232 24.08 -11.33 -12.29
C ASP A 232 23.85 -11.48 -13.81
N GLU A 233 22.72 -12.05 -14.23
CA GLU A 233 22.33 -12.16 -15.64
C GLU A 233 21.79 -10.84 -16.23
N ALA A 234 21.41 -9.88 -15.39
CA ALA A 234 20.85 -8.57 -15.78
C ALA A 234 21.90 -7.43 -15.83
N LEU A 235 23.14 -7.69 -15.38
CA LEU A 235 24.30 -6.78 -15.43
C LEU A 235 25.20 -7.12 -16.63
#